data_8ae18e50715ceb3bb0107b1e077bde78
#
_entry.id   8ae18e50715ceb3bb0107b1e077bde78
#
_cell.length_a   1.000
_cell.length_b   1.000
_cell.length_c   1.000
_cell.angle_alpha   90.00
_cell.angle_beta   90.00
_cell.angle_gamma   90.00
#
_symmetry.space_group_name_H-M   'P 1'
#
loop_
_entity.id
_entity.type
_entity.pdbx_description
1 polymer ?
#
loop_
_entity_poly.entity_id
_entity_poly.type
_entity_poly.pdbx_seq_one_letter_code
_entity_poly.pdbx_strand_id
1 'polypeptide(L)'
;MPDVEAALNACFLVISKEYDIEKVNSISQLEHLPKTHIWKIQIPALVSGKAEDIETYILFPEAFPYSMPCVIIPDDRFRYLPHISVKTHKLCLYEEGEVYDTENIEGLIRDNIDRTRRWIENYYGRDNSDEYSKEIRNYWNEQYDGENNVDDHWILLGDIYGAQNEAYRIMEG
;
A
#
# COMPACT_ATOMS: atom_id res chain seq x y z
N MET A 1 -5.62 -29.39 -3.75
CA MET A 1 -5.53 -27.96 -3.38
C MET A 1 -6.95 -27.44 -3.21
N PRO A 2 -7.27 -26.68 -2.18
CA PRO A 2 -8.55 -26.02 -2.14
C PRO A 2 -8.68 -25.12 -3.37
N ASP A 3 -9.87 -25.04 -3.92
CA ASP A 3 -10.19 -24.12 -5.00
C ASP A 3 -10.12 -22.70 -4.43
N VAL A 4 -9.01 -22.00 -4.70
CA VAL A 4 -8.74 -20.66 -4.17
C VAL A 4 -9.83 -19.68 -4.65
N GLU A 5 -10.33 -19.84 -5.86
CA GLU A 5 -11.41 -19.01 -6.40
C GLU A 5 -12.71 -19.21 -5.61
N ALA A 6 -13.07 -20.45 -5.31
CA ALA A 6 -14.24 -20.75 -4.47
C ALA A 6 -14.07 -20.18 -3.06
N ALA A 7 -12.88 -20.30 -2.48
CA ALA A 7 -12.58 -19.74 -1.15
C ALA A 7 -12.66 -18.20 -1.15
N LEU A 8 -12.07 -17.52 -2.15
CA LEU A 8 -12.20 -16.08 -2.29
C LEU A 8 -13.64 -15.62 -2.49
N ASN A 9 -14.44 -16.38 -3.27
CA ASN A 9 -15.86 -16.07 -3.44
C ASN A 9 -16.64 -16.20 -2.12
N ALA A 10 -16.36 -17.22 -1.32
CA ALA A 10 -16.97 -17.40 -0.01
C ALA A 10 -16.58 -16.26 0.95
N CYS A 11 -15.30 -15.91 1.02
CA CYS A 11 -14.80 -14.81 1.85
C CYS A 11 -15.42 -13.47 1.40
N PHE A 12 -15.53 -13.22 0.09
CA PHE A 12 -16.17 -12.01 -0.42
C PHE A 12 -17.60 -11.84 0.11
N LEU A 13 -18.39 -12.92 0.12
CA LEU A 13 -19.77 -12.89 0.64
C LEU A 13 -19.85 -12.61 2.14
N VAL A 14 -18.85 -13.01 2.91
CA VAL A 14 -18.78 -12.72 4.34
C VAL A 14 -18.37 -11.27 4.58
N ILE A 15 -17.29 -10.82 3.94
CA ILE A 15 -16.71 -9.48 4.13
C ILE A 15 -17.65 -8.39 3.58
N SER A 16 -18.40 -8.66 2.52
CA SER A 16 -19.40 -7.72 1.96
C SER A 16 -20.57 -7.39 2.89
N LYS A 17 -20.72 -8.11 3.99
CA LYS A 17 -21.70 -7.77 5.04
C LYS A 17 -21.20 -6.69 6.00
N GLU A 18 -19.89 -6.47 6.04
CA GLU A 18 -19.23 -5.59 6.99
C GLU A 18 -18.63 -4.36 6.31
N TYR A 19 -18.23 -4.50 5.04
CA TYR A 19 -17.56 -3.46 4.25
C TYR A 19 -18.27 -3.23 2.93
N ASP A 20 -18.22 -1.99 2.43
CA ASP A 20 -18.58 -1.70 1.05
C ASP A 20 -17.43 -2.19 0.15
N ILE A 21 -17.72 -3.25 -0.63
CA ILE A 21 -16.72 -3.98 -1.42
C ILE A 21 -17.29 -4.42 -2.76
N GLU A 22 -16.48 -4.30 -3.80
CA GLU A 22 -16.80 -4.76 -5.15
C GLU A 22 -15.63 -5.51 -5.79
N LYS A 23 -15.94 -6.45 -6.70
CA LYS A 23 -14.92 -7.09 -7.54
C LYS A 23 -14.71 -6.25 -8.78
N VAL A 24 -13.44 -5.97 -9.09
CA VAL A 24 -13.05 -5.18 -10.26
C VAL A 24 -12.11 -5.98 -11.17
N ASN A 25 -12.16 -5.70 -12.47
CA ASN A 25 -11.37 -6.44 -13.45
C ASN A 25 -10.05 -5.75 -13.82
N SER A 26 -9.91 -4.47 -13.48
CA SER A 26 -8.70 -3.70 -13.76
C SER A 26 -8.65 -2.46 -12.87
N ILE A 27 -7.44 -1.97 -12.68
CA ILE A 27 -7.16 -0.67 -12.05
C ILE A 27 -6.36 0.12 -13.09
N SER A 28 -6.78 1.34 -13.39
CA SER A 28 -6.17 2.20 -14.43
C SER A 28 -4.66 2.46 -14.22
N GLN A 29 -4.18 2.30 -13.00
CA GLN A 29 -2.79 2.51 -12.61
C GLN A 29 -1.91 1.24 -12.76
N LEU A 30 -2.50 0.09 -13.11
CA LEU A 30 -1.84 -1.22 -13.04
C LEU A 30 -2.08 -2.08 -14.29
N GLU A 31 -1.88 -1.52 -15.47
CA GLU A 31 -2.10 -2.21 -16.75
C GLU A 31 -1.22 -3.46 -16.96
N HIS A 32 -0.21 -3.68 -16.12
CA HIS A 32 0.80 -4.74 -16.30
C HIS A 32 0.80 -5.83 -15.22
N LEU A 33 -0.19 -5.87 -14.32
CA LEU A 33 -0.24 -6.95 -13.33
C LEU A 33 -0.78 -8.25 -13.95
N PRO A 34 -0.20 -9.41 -13.58
CA PRO A 34 -0.71 -10.72 -13.99
C PRO A 34 -2.17 -10.89 -13.54
N LYS A 35 -2.91 -11.80 -14.19
CA LYS A 35 -4.32 -12.11 -13.86
C LYS A 35 -4.48 -12.33 -12.36
N THR A 36 -5.07 -11.37 -11.69
CA THR A 36 -5.26 -11.36 -10.24
C THR A 36 -6.73 -11.09 -9.96
N HIS A 37 -7.24 -11.65 -8.87
CA HIS A 37 -8.54 -11.22 -8.36
C HIS A 37 -8.32 -9.88 -7.66
N ILE A 38 -9.13 -8.88 -8.00
CA ILE A 38 -9.01 -7.54 -7.43
C ILE A 38 -10.32 -7.19 -6.72
N TRP A 39 -10.20 -6.79 -5.46
CA TRP A 39 -11.32 -6.25 -4.69
C TRP A 39 -11.06 -4.77 -4.41
N LYS A 40 -12.05 -3.95 -4.75
CA LYS A 40 -12.13 -2.57 -4.29
C LYS A 40 -12.94 -2.54 -3.02
N ILE A 41 -12.42 -1.95 -1.96
CA ILE A 41 -13.02 -1.94 -0.62
C ILE A 41 -12.92 -0.54 -0.02
N GLN A 42 -13.97 -0.12 0.70
CA GLN A 42 -13.93 1.08 1.53
C GLN A 42 -13.52 0.67 2.95
N ILE A 43 -12.33 1.09 3.38
CA ILE A 43 -11.81 0.79 4.72
C ILE A 43 -12.08 1.97 5.64
N PRO A 44 -12.93 1.82 6.68
CA PRO A 44 -13.14 2.88 7.66
C PRO A 44 -11.89 3.05 8.52
N ALA A 45 -11.35 4.28 8.56
CA ALA A 45 -10.17 4.63 9.33
C ALA A 45 -10.28 6.02 9.94
N LEU A 46 -9.51 6.29 10.99
CA LEU A 46 -9.40 7.61 11.60
C LEU A 46 -8.29 8.42 10.91
N VAL A 47 -8.70 9.38 10.09
CA VAL A 47 -7.80 10.29 9.37
C VAL A 47 -7.81 11.64 10.08
N SER A 48 -6.71 12.02 10.73
CA SER A 48 -6.64 13.24 11.56
C SER A 48 -7.76 13.34 12.60
N GLY A 49 -8.13 12.21 13.21
CA GLY A 49 -9.18 12.15 14.24
C GLY A 49 -10.62 12.17 13.72
N LYS A 50 -10.83 12.11 12.40
CA LYS A 50 -12.14 11.98 11.77
C LYS A 50 -12.29 10.61 11.13
N ALA A 51 -13.45 10.01 11.27
CA ALA A 51 -13.77 8.76 10.58
C ALA A 51 -14.01 9.05 9.09
N GLU A 52 -13.25 8.36 8.24
CA GLU A 52 -13.35 8.42 6.78
C GLU A 52 -13.32 7.01 6.22
N ASP A 53 -14.03 6.79 5.12
CA ASP A 53 -13.95 5.56 4.34
C ASP A 53 -12.88 5.75 3.25
N ILE A 54 -11.82 4.93 3.30
CA ILE A 54 -10.67 5.05 2.39
C ILE A 54 -10.78 3.99 1.30
N GLU A 55 -10.89 4.47 0.06
CA GLU A 55 -10.87 3.59 -1.11
C GLU A 55 -9.53 2.86 -1.20
N THR A 56 -9.60 1.55 -1.24
CA THR A 56 -8.45 0.66 -1.22
C THR A 56 -8.67 -0.50 -2.19
N TYR A 57 -7.62 -0.94 -2.86
CA TYR A 57 -7.66 -2.13 -3.72
C TYR A 57 -6.81 -3.23 -3.10
N ILE A 58 -7.39 -4.43 -2.97
CA ILE A 58 -6.70 -5.64 -2.54
C ILE A 58 -6.54 -6.54 -3.76
N LEU A 59 -5.29 -6.83 -4.12
CA LEU A 59 -4.93 -7.64 -5.28
C LEU A 59 -4.42 -8.99 -4.82
N PHE A 60 -5.12 -10.06 -5.19
CA PHE A 60 -4.76 -11.42 -4.83
C PHE A 60 -3.91 -12.03 -5.94
N PRO A 61 -2.62 -12.34 -5.71
CA PRO A 61 -1.77 -12.98 -6.72
C PRO A 61 -2.23 -14.42 -7.03
N GLU A 62 -1.83 -14.95 -8.17
CA GLU A 62 -2.14 -16.35 -8.55
C GLU A 62 -1.64 -17.37 -7.51
N ALA A 63 -0.54 -17.05 -6.84
CA ALA A 63 0.03 -17.89 -5.79
C ALA A 63 -0.63 -17.72 -4.41
N PHE A 64 -1.67 -16.90 -4.28
CA PHE A 64 -2.41 -16.77 -3.01
C PHE A 64 -3.03 -18.13 -2.61
N PRO A 65 -2.97 -18.54 -1.35
CA PRO A 65 -2.53 -17.85 -0.13
C PRO A 65 -1.04 -17.99 0.20
N TYR A 66 -0.23 -18.58 -0.67
CA TYR A 66 1.22 -18.73 -0.45
C TYR A 66 2.01 -17.46 -0.75
N SER A 67 1.40 -16.51 -1.40
CA SER A 67 1.90 -15.14 -1.60
C SER A 67 0.83 -14.17 -1.11
N MET A 68 1.24 -13.21 -0.30
CA MET A 68 0.29 -12.29 0.34
C MET A 68 -0.34 -11.32 -0.64
N PRO A 69 -1.58 -10.86 -0.35
CA PRO A 69 -2.23 -9.85 -1.16
C PRO A 69 -1.44 -8.54 -1.17
N CYS A 70 -1.45 -7.88 -2.30
CA CYS A 70 -0.93 -6.53 -2.45
C CYS A 70 -2.06 -5.52 -2.21
N VAL A 71 -1.75 -4.45 -1.48
CA VAL A 71 -2.69 -3.36 -1.23
C VAL A 71 -2.26 -2.12 -1.99
N ILE A 72 -3.23 -1.42 -2.58
CA ILE A 72 -3.03 -0.14 -3.26
C ILE A 72 -4.02 0.86 -2.69
N ILE A 73 -3.51 2.03 -2.29
CA ILE A 73 -4.32 3.16 -1.84
C ILE A 73 -4.13 4.29 -2.86
N PRO A 74 -5.10 4.52 -3.75
CA PRO A 74 -4.94 5.48 -4.86
C PRO A 74 -4.97 6.95 -4.41
N ASP A 75 -5.38 7.23 -3.19
CA ASP A 75 -5.50 8.58 -2.65
C ASP A 75 -4.12 9.22 -2.46
N ASP A 76 -3.84 10.27 -3.20
CA ASP A 76 -2.57 11.01 -3.20
C ASP A 76 -2.19 11.59 -1.83
N ARG A 77 -3.14 11.75 -0.90
CA ARG A 77 -2.86 12.18 0.47
C ARG A 77 -1.90 11.24 1.21
N PHE A 78 -1.88 9.95 0.82
CA PHE A 78 -1.06 8.92 1.46
C PHE A 78 0.24 8.64 0.70
N ARG A 79 0.42 9.18 -0.49
CA ARG A 79 1.48 8.85 -1.45
C ARG A 79 2.90 8.92 -0.88
N TYR A 80 3.14 9.83 0.04
CA TYR A 80 4.48 10.07 0.61
C TYR A 80 4.61 9.59 2.05
N LEU A 81 3.72 8.73 2.51
CA LEU A 81 3.86 8.12 3.84
C LEU A 81 4.84 6.94 3.81
N PRO A 82 5.39 6.53 4.97
CA PRO A 82 6.25 5.34 5.06
C PRO A 82 5.54 4.08 4.56
N HIS A 83 6.31 3.15 3.99
CA HIS A 83 5.84 1.84 3.51
C HIS A 83 4.89 1.88 2.30
N ILE A 84 4.80 2.99 1.58
CA ILE A 84 4.02 3.08 0.35
C ILE A 84 4.92 3.47 -0.83
N SER A 85 4.77 2.79 -1.96
CA SER A 85 5.46 3.14 -3.20
C SER A 85 4.90 4.43 -3.79
N VAL A 86 5.75 5.41 -4.02
CA VAL A 86 5.38 6.70 -4.61
C VAL A 86 4.85 6.56 -6.04
N LYS A 87 5.35 5.56 -6.80
CA LYS A 87 4.96 5.33 -8.20
C LYS A 87 3.65 4.56 -8.34
N THR A 88 3.49 3.52 -7.54
CA THR A 88 2.40 2.54 -7.72
C THR A 88 1.34 2.62 -6.64
N HIS A 89 1.53 3.42 -5.59
CA HIS A 89 0.69 3.48 -4.40
C HIS A 89 0.52 2.14 -3.69
N LYS A 90 1.45 1.20 -3.96
CA LYS A 90 1.48 -0.11 -3.33
C LYS A 90 1.97 0.01 -1.90
N LEU A 91 1.21 -0.54 -0.96
CA LEU A 91 1.52 -0.57 0.46
C LEU A 91 2.26 -1.85 0.83
N CYS A 92 3.38 -1.74 1.54
CA CYS A 92 4.14 -2.84 2.10
C CYS A 92 3.66 -3.12 3.52
N LEU A 93 2.82 -4.16 3.69
CA LEU A 93 2.21 -4.52 4.98
C LEU A 93 2.91 -5.67 5.69
N TYR A 94 3.70 -6.44 4.98
CA TYR A 94 4.28 -7.68 5.48
C TYR A 94 5.80 -7.63 5.40
N GLU A 95 6.45 -8.14 6.45
CA GLU A 95 7.90 -8.26 6.47
C GLU A 95 8.35 -9.50 5.71
N GLU A 96 9.57 -9.47 5.18
CA GLU A 96 10.16 -10.64 4.53
C GLU A 96 10.36 -11.76 5.55
N GLY A 97 9.87 -12.97 5.21
CA GLY A 97 9.96 -14.14 6.09
C GLY A 97 8.84 -14.26 7.14
N GLU A 98 7.87 -13.37 7.14
CA GLU A 98 6.69 -13.51 8.00
C GLU A 98 5.91 -14.78 7.65
N VAL A 99 5.51 -15.55 8.68
CA VAL A 99 4.79 -16.82 8.53
C VAL A 99 3.30 -16.60 8.75
N TYR A 100 2.48 -17.10 7.84
CA TYR A 100 1.00 -16.99 7.91
C TYR A 100 0.33 -18.35 7.85
N ASP A 101 -0.88 -18.42 8.39
CA ASP A 101 -1.75 -19.58 8.26
C ASP A 101 -2.45 -19.58 6.88
N THR A 102 -1.87 -20.30 5.93
CA THR A 102 -2.38 -20.39 4.56
C THR A 102 -3.69 -21.18 4.44
N GLU A 103 -4.13 -21.86 5.50
CA GLU A 103 -5.42 -22.55 5.51
C GLU A 103 -6.56 -21.62 5.95
N ASN A 104 -6.24 -20.54 6.65
CA ASN A 104 -7.22 -19.55 7.11
C ASN A 104 -7.31 -18.34 6.16
N ILE A 105 -7.84 -18.55 4.97
CA ILE A 105 -7.96 -17.52 3.91
C ILE A 105 -8.74 -16.29 4.39
N GLU A 106 -9.86 -16.49 5.11
CA GLU A 106 -10.63 -15.36 5.65
C GLU A 106 -9.81 -14.56 6.67
N GLY A 107 -9.10 -15.23 7.56
CA GLY A 107 -8.22 -14.59 8.54
C GLY A 107 -7.12 -13.77 7.87
N LEU A 108 -6.50 -14.26 6.80
CA LEU A 108 -5.49 -13.53 6.03
C LEU A 108 -6.06 -12.25 5.41
N ILE A 109 -7.27 -12.31 4.84
CA ILE A 109 -7.92 -11.15 4.24
C ILE A 109 -8.28 -10.12 5.31
N ARG A 110 -8.81 -10.56 6.45
CA ARG A 110 -9.14 -9.67 7.58
C ARG A 110 -7.89 -9.02 8.17
N ASP A 111 -6.80 -9.77 8.32
CA ASP A 111 -5.52 -9.23 8.77
C ASP A 111 -4.99 -8.16 7.80
N ASN A 112 -5.11 -8.40 6.49
CA ASN A 112 -4.73 -7.43 5.47
C ASN A 112 -5.53 -6.11 5.59
N ILE A 113 -6.86 -6.19 5.77
CA ILE A 113 -7.73 -5.03 5.98
C ILE A 113 -7.36 -4.29 7.28
N ASP A 114 -7.15 -5.03 8.36
CA ASP A 114 -6.80 -4.47 9.67
C ASP A 114 -5.42 -3.81 9.69
N ARG A 115 -4.44 -4.40 9.02
CA ARG A 115 -3.10 -3.80 8.87
C ARG A 115 -3.17 -2.52 8.05
N THR A 116 -3.94 -2.50 6.97
CA THR A 116 -4.16 -1.31 6.15
C THR A 116 -4.77 -0.18 6.98
N ARG A 117 -5.84 -0.47 7.73
CA ARG A 117 -6.48 0.52 8.62
C ARG A 117 -5.47 1.07 9.64
N ARG A 118 -4.76 0.18 10.35
CA ARG A 118 -3.75 0.57 11.35
C ARG A 118 -2.64 1.40 10.74
N TRP A 119 -2.21 1.07 9.52
CA TRP A 119 -1.21 1.85 8.81
C TRP A 119 -1.70 3.29 8.56
N ILE A 120 -2.92 3.47 8.02
CA ILE A 120 -3.52 4.78 7.82
C ILE A 120 -3.54 5.58 9.13
N GLU A 121 -4.05 4.99 10.20
CA GLU A 121 -4.22 5.63 11.52
C GLU A 121 -2.89 5.96 12.22
N ASN A 122 -1.85 5.18 11.95
CA ASN A 122 -0.54 5.35 12.58
C ASN A 122 0.35 6.34 11.86
N TYR A 123 0.24 6.46 10.54
CA TYR A 123 1.17 7.28 9.77
C TYR A 123 0.58 8.60 9.29
N TYR A 124 -0.72 8.68 9.01
CA TYR A 124 -1.30 9.91 8.49
C TYR A 124 -1.40 11.00 9.57
N GLY A 125 -0.86 12.20 9.25
CA GLY A 125 -0.88 13.36 10.15
C GLY A 125 -0.01 13.22 11.40
N ARG A 126 0.99 12.33 11.38
CA ARG A 126 1.95 12.11 12.47
C ARG A 126 3.37 12.43 12.04
N ASP A 127 4.24 12.63 13.02
CA ASP A 127 5.67 12.71 12.77
C ASP A 127 6.22 11.32 12.47
N ASN A 128 6.70 11.14 11.25
CA ASN A 128 7.24 9.88 10.74
C ASN A 128 8.74 9.99 10.42
N SER A 129 9.44 10.98 10.96
CA SER A 129 10.84 11.29 10.65
C SER A 129 11.78 10.09 10.82
N ASP A 130 11.56 9.30 11.88
CA ASP A 130 12.37 8.11 12.15
C ASP A 130 12.15 7.01 11.10
N GLU A 131 10.92 6.80 10.65
CA GLU A 131 10.60 5.81 9.61
C GLU A 131 11.11 6.24 8.25
N TYR A 132 10.98 7.51 7.88
CA TYR A 132 11.57 8.04 6.65
C TYR A 132 13.08 7.87 6.61
N SER A 133 13.76 8.07 7.74
CA SER A 133 15.21 7.89 7.81
C SER A 133 15.65 6.46 7.52
N LYS A 134 14.82 5.46 7.85
CA LYS A 134 15.08 4.05 7.54
C LYS A 134 14.82 3.72 6.08
N GLU A 135 13.83 4.35 5.49
CA GLU A 135 13.33 4.05 4.15
C GLU A 135 13.89 4.93 3.03
N ILE A 136 14.67 5.95 3.37
CA ILE A 136 15.19 6.94 2.41
C ILE A 136 15.86 6.28 1.19
N ARG A 137 16.55 5.17 1.39
CA ARG A 137 17.19 4.40 0.31
C ARG A 137 16.18 3.78 -0.65
N ASN A 138 15.05 3.29 -0.13
CA ASN A 138 14.00 2.66 -0.93
C ASN A 138 13.30 3.71 -1.80
N TYR A 139 12.94 4.86 -1.21
CA TYR A 139 12.38 6.00 -1.95
C TYR A 139 13.32 6.51 -3.03
N TRP A 140 14.60 6.59 -2.71
CA TRP A 140 15.61 7.00 -3.65
C TRP A 140 15.69 6.07 -4.86
N ASN A 141 15.77 4.76 -4.63
CA ASN A 141 15.84 3.76 -5.68
C ASN A 141 14.58 3.79 -6.56
N GLU A 142 13.37 3.93 -5.98
CA GLU A 142 12.12 4.01 -6.76
C GLU A 142 12.06 5.25 -7.68
N GLN A 143 12.63 6.36 -7.26
CA GLN A 143 12.63 7.59 -8.07
C GLN A 143 13.64 7.53 -9.22
N TYR A 144 14.75 6.83 -9.04
CA TYR A 144 15.90 6.86 -9.95
C TYR A 144 16.09 5.60 -10.80
N ASP A 145 15.18 4.63 -10.74
CA ASP A 145 15.21 3.40 -11.55
C ASP A 145 14.85 3.63 -13.04
N GLY A 146 14.92 4.83 -13.52
CA GLY A 146 14.74 5.22 -14.92
C GLY A 146 16.04 5.75 -15.50
N GLU A 147 16.61 5.04 -16.42
CA GLU A 147 17.54 5.29 -17.55
C GLU A 147 18.23 6.67 -17.73
N ASN A 148 18.24 7.55 -16.79
CA ASN A 148 18.96 8.80 -16.91
C ASN A 148 20.05 8.89 -15.84
N ASN A 149 21.30 8.71 -16.27
CA ASN A 149 22.49 9.24 -15.62
C ASN A 149 22.32 10.75 -15.43
N VAL A 150 21.73 11.14 -14.33
CA VAL A 150 21.77 12.53 -13.90
C VAL A 150 22.78 12.59 -12.79
N ASP A 151 23.92 13.24 -13.05
CA ASP A 151 24.97 13.50 -12.07
C ASP A 151 24.53 14.41 -10.91
N ASP A 152 23.25 14.74 -10.85
CA ASP A 152 22.66 15.60 -9.84
C ASP A 152 21.89 14.77 -8.79
N HIS A 153 22.45 14.65 -7.60
CA HIS A 153 21.79 14.04 -6.46
C HIS A 153 20.90 15.08 -5.76
N TRP A 154 19.59 14.79 -5.71
CA TRP A 154 18.63 15.62 -4.98
C TRP A 154 18.20 14.93 -3.70
N ILE A 155 18.35 15.57 -2.56
CA ILE A 155 17.72 15.14 -1.31
C ILE A 155 16.51 16.04 -1.10
N LEU A 156 15.33 15.45 -1.10
CA LEU A 156 14.11 16.12 -0.69
C LEU A 156 14.08 16.14 0.84
N LEU A 157 14.48 17.25 1.43
CA LEU A 157 14.19 17.55 2.83
C LEU A 157 12.90 18.37 2.83
N GLY A 158 11.76 17.67 2.81
CA GLY A 158 10.45 18.31 2.88
C GLY A 158 9.99 18.44 4.32
N ASP A 159 9.41 19.58 4.65
CA ASP A 159 8.57 19.68 5.83
C ASP A 159 7.28 18.88 5.55
N ILE A 160 7.16 17.73 6.19
CA ILE A 160 6.08 16.76 5.98
C ILE A 160 4.73 17.33 6.43
N TYR A 161 4.72 18.43 7.15
CA TYR A 161 3.55 19.12 7.68
C TYR A 161 3.02 20.26 6.79
N GLY A 162 3.19 20.13 5.48
CA GLY A 162 2.41 20.89 4.48
C GLY A 162 2.70 22.39 4.47
N ALA A 163 3.52 22.79 3.69
CA ALA A 163 3.64 23.99 2.90
C ALA A 163 5.12 24.28 2.64
N GLN A 164 5.49 24.08 1.42
CA GLN A 164 6.76 24.38 0.80
C GLN A 164 7.79 23.25 0.90
N ASN A 165 7.73 22.37 -0.10
CA ASN A 165 8.84 21.49 -0.46
C ASN A 165 10.01 22.35 -0.89
N GLU A 166 11.00 22.52 -0.03
CA GLU A 166 12.29 23.09 -0.43
C GLU A 166 13.18 21.92 -0.87
N ALA A 167 13.52 21.91 -2.14
CA ALA A 167 14.52 21.01 -2.68
C ALA A 167 15.90 21.62 -2.49
N TYR A 168 16.80 20.92 -1.80
CA TYR A 168 18.18 21.34 -1.65
C TYR A 168 19.07 20.55 -2.59
N ARG A 169 19.82 21.26 -3.41
CA ARG A 169 20.86 20.67 -4.25
C ARG A 169 22.15 20.55 -3.42
N ILE A 170 22.62 19.32 -3.24
CA ILE A 170 23.96 19.12 -2.66
C ILE A 170 24.96 19.24 -3.81
N MET A 171 25.70 20.32 -3.80
CA MET A 171 26.86 20.45 -4.68
C MET A 171 28.04 19.72 -4.04
N GLU A 172 28.57 18.71 -4.72
CA GLU A 172 29.86 18.16 -4.37
C GLU A 172 30.92 19.25 -4.54
N GLY A 173 31.63 19.56 -3.43
CA GLY A 173 32.79 20.44 -3.41
C GLY A 173 34.06 19.67 -3.68
#